data_54833428a95a95fb4b600a1cc4915d2f
#
_entry.id   54833428a95a95fb4b600a1cc4915d2f
#
_cell.length_a   1.000
_cell.length_b   1.000
_cell.length_c   1.000
_cell.angle_alpha   90.00
_cell.angle_beta   90.00
_cell.angle_gamma   90.00
#
_symmetry.space_group_name_H-M   'P 1'
#
loop_
_entity.id
_entity.type
_entity.pdbx_description
1 polymer ?
#
loop_
_entity_poly.entity_id
_entity_poly.type
_entity_poly.pdbx_seq_one_letter_code
_entity_poly.pdbx_strand_id
1 'polypeptide(L)'
;MARCFGLDRPVLLAYLGLVGAACRSAPESVLPVGATPIQRDRVVEWVARTIPAQSQLHRFKWLLVDERGSAGGRGSARIAPPDSLRFDVAGPFGSGAASAVVIGDRPLWTEPPDVIARLVPNYPLMWAMFGMAMLPADGVVIRGLTQDSITAWEYAAAGDTIQYARTGGNPVQFSAEVRHAGELIGRAETTLKPDGSLIKARLTVPSAPARLDLTFLSTARATFAPDIWLHRIP
;
A
#
# COMPACT_ATOMS: atom_id res chain seq x y z
N MET A 1 -54.34 -12.66 -68.55
CA MET A 1 -54.37 -13.51 -67.35
C MET A 1 -53.18 -13.07 -66.52
N ALA A 2 -53.29 -12.18 -65.57
CA ALA A 2 -53.64 -12.31 -64.17
C ALA A 2 -52.61 -13.14 -63.37
N ARG A 3 -51.90 -12.48 -62.52
CA ARG A 3 -51.71 -12.52 -61.07
C ARG A 3 -50.30 -12.17 -60.67
N CYS A 4 -50.08 -11.13 -59.98
CA CYS A 4 -50.28 -10.83 -58.55
C CYS A 4 -49.08 -11.29 -57.67
N PHE A 5 -48.51 -10.29 -57.07
CA PHE A 5 -48.17 -10.09 -55.66
C PHE A 5 -46.96 -10.88 -55.04
N GLY A 6 -46.10 -10.09 -54.47
CA GLY A 6 -45.15 -10.52 -53.49
C GLY A 6 -44.32 -9.32 -53.00
N LEU A 7 -44.94 -8.43 -52.16
CA LEU A 7 -44.17 -7.45 -51.35
C LEU A 7 -43.54 -8.21 -50.18
N ASP A 8 -42.24 -8.34 -50.17
CA ASP A 8 -41.52 -8.71 -48.97
C ASP A 8 -40.84 -7.46 -48.34
N ARG A 9 -41.33 -7.11 -47.18
CA ARG A 9 -40.83 -6.07 -46.32
C ARG A 9 -39.53 -6.54 -45.63
N PRO A 10 -38.44 -5.82 -45.65
CA PRO A 10 -37.32 -6.09 -44.77
C PRO A 10 -37.66 -5.58 -43.36
N VAL A 11 -37.71 -6.53 -42.41
CA VAL A 11 -37.79 -6.26 -40.99
C VAL A 11 -36.47 -5.71 -40.55
N LEU A 12 -36.40 -4.40 -40.29
CA LEU A 12 -35.26 -3.74 -39.70
C LEU A 12 -35.21 -4.09 -38.19
N LEU A 13 -34.45 -5.09 -37.84
CA LEU A 13 -34.12 -5.41 -36.44
C LEU A 13 -33.11 -4.38 -35.93
N ALA A 14 -33.64 -3.38 -35.23
CA ALA A 14 -32.85 -2.43 -34.47
C ALA A 14 -32.26 -3.16 -33.24
N TYR A 15 -31.00 -3.58 -33.32
CA TYR A 15 -30.21 -4.00 -32.16
C TYR A 15 -29.89 -2.72 -31.35
N LEU A 16 -30.69 -2.43 -30.32
CA LEU A 16 -30.32 -1.53 -29.24
C LEU A 16 -29.23 -2.23 -28.41
N GLY A 17 -27.98 -1.97 -28.73
CA GLY A 17 -26.86 -2.31 -27.89
C GLY A 17 -26.95 -1.49 -26.59
N LEU A 18 -27.44 -2.09 -25.51
CA LEU A 18 -27.24 -1.56 -24.16
C LEU A 18 -25.72 -1.61 -23.86
N VAL A 19 -25.04 -0.50 -24.10
CA VAL A 19 -23.71 -0.26 -23.53
C VAL A 19 -23.93 -0.04 -22.04
N GLY A 20 -23.87 -1.13 -21.27
CA GLY A 20 -23.80 -1.06 -19.83
C GLY A 20 -22.49 -0.36 -19.43
N ALA A 21 -22.56 0.94 -19.19
CA ALA A 21 -21.51 1.66 -18.50
C ALA A 21 -21.40 1.02 -17.10
N ALA A 22 -20.46 0.09 -16.96
CA ALA A 22 -20.04 -0.41 -15.66
C ALA A 22 -19.42 0.79 -14.93
N CYS A 23 -20.24 1.51 -14.17
CA CYS A 23 -19.74 2.46 -13.18
C CYS A 23 -18.81 1.69 -12.25
N ARG A 24 -17.51 1.69 -12.52
CA ARG A 24 -16.51 1.33 -11.52
C ARG A 24 -16.64 2.40 -10.43
N SER A 25 -17.36 2.08 -9.37
CA SER A 25 -17.34 2.91 -8.17
C SER A 25 -15.88 3.07 -7.75
N ALA A 26 -15.45 4.32 -7.61
CA ALA A 26 -14.12 4.59 -7.07
C ALA A 26 -13.98 3.88 -5.72
N PRO A 27 -12.85 3.24 -5.44
CA PRO A 27 -12.65 2.55 -4.17
C PRO A 27 -12.86 3.54 -3.02
N GLU A 28 -13.63 3.12 -2.03
CA GLU A 28 -13.96 3.94 -0.86
C GLU A 28 -12.67 4.35 -0.14
N SER A 29 -12.58 5.63 0.23
CA SER A 29 -11.43 6.19 0.97
C SER A 29 -11.27 5.52 2.33
N VAL A 30 -10.03 5.32 2.78
CA VAL A 30 -9.74 4.84 4.15
C VAL A 30 -10.04 5.93 5.19
N LEU A 31 -10.12 7.20 4.78
CA LEU A 31 -10.49 8.29 5.66
C LEU A 31 -12.00 8.36 5.81
N PRO A 32 -12.56 8.19 7.00
CA PRO A 32 -13.99 8.32 7.24
C PRO A 32 -14.50 9.74 6.96
N VAL A 33 -15.78 9.85 6.63
CA VAL A 33 -16.44 11.16 6.50
C VAL A 33 -16.43 11.88 7.83
N GLY A 34 -16.18 13.20 7.81
CA GLY A 34 -16.18 14.04 9.02
C GLY A 34 -14.78 14.41 9.53
N ALA A 35 -13.70 14.03 8.83
CA ALA A 35 -12.37 14.51 9.20
C ALA A 35 -12.28 16.03 9.16
N THR A 36 -11.75 16.62 10.22
CA THR A 36 -11.59 18.07 10.42
C THR A 36 -10.12 18.44 10.60
N PRO A 37 -9.72 19.70 10.43
CA PRO A 37 -8.37 20.13 10.76
C PRO A 37 -8.00 19.78 12.20
N ILE A 38 -6.81 19.21 12.38
CA ILE A 38 -6.28 18.78 13.68
C ILE A 38 -4.88 19.34 13.92
N GLN A 39 -4.53 19.44 15.20
CA GLN A 39 -3.20 19.87 15.62
C GLN A 39 -2.15 18.80 15.28
N ARG A 40 -0.98 19.25 14.82
CA ARG A 40 0.15 18.37 14.47
C ARG A 40 0.54 17.44 15.62
N ASP A 41 0.54 17.91 16.86
CA ASP A 41 0.94 17.14 18.04
C ASP A 41 0.11 15.85 18.20
N ARG A 42 -1.18 15.92 17.86
CA ARG A 42 -2.04 14.71 17.84
C ARG A 42 -1.55 13.68 16.85
N VAL A 43 -1.13 14.13 15.66
CA VAL A 43 -0.61 13.23 14.62
C VAL A 43 0.75 12.68 15.02
N VAL A 44 1.61 13.48 15.64
CA VAL A 44 2.89 13.00 16.20
C VAL A 44 2.65 11.86 17.18
N GLU A 45 1.68 11.98 18.10
CA GLU A 45 1.31 10.90 19.01
C GLU A 45 0.80 9.65 18.27
N TRP A 46 -0.03 9.83 17.24
CA TRP A 46 -0.55 8.70 16.47
C TRP A 46 0.53 7.98 15.70
N VAL A 47 1.40 8.71 15.02
CA VAL A 47 2.55 8.17 14.30
C VAL A 47 3.51 7.45 15.25
N ALA A 48 3.84 8.06 16.40
CA ALA A 48 4.73 7.47 17.40
C ALA A 48 4.23 6.09 17.87
N ARG A 49 2.92 5.87 17.95
CA ARG A 49 2.34 4.56 18.30
C ARG A 49 2.49 3.50 17.22
N THR A 50 2.87 3.88 16.00
CA THR A 50 3.13 2.96 14.89
C THR A 50 4.61 2.59 14.77
N ILE A 51 5.50 3.39 15.36
CA ILE A 51 6.94 3.18 15.31
C ILE A 51 7.35 2.18 16.39
N PRO A 52 8.10 1.12 16.04
CA PRO A 52 8.58 0.17 17.04
C PRO A 52 9.56 0.85 18.01
N ALA A 53 9.48 0.51 19.29
CA ALA A 53 10.36 1.08 20.32
C ALA A 53 11.84 0.65 20.17
N GLN A 54 12.09 -0.42 19.43
CA GLN A 54 13.43 -1.00 19.21
C GLN A 54 13.54 -1.55 17.80
N SER A 55 14.77 -1.69 17.32
CA SER A 55 15.04 -2.29 16.02
C SER A 55 14.50 -3.74 15.96
N GLN A 56 13.91 -4.07 14.80
CA GLN A 56 13.22 -5.34 14.57
C GLN A 56 13.66 -5.99 13.26
N LEU A 57 13.77 -7.31 13.30
CA LEU A 57 13.91 -8.16 12.12
C LEU A 57 12.59 -8.91 11.91
N HIS A 58 11.96 -8.65 10.80
CA HIS A 58 10.79 -9.40 10.33
C HIS A 58 11.20 -10.39 9.26
N ARG A 59 10.66 -11.62 9.32
CA ARG A 59 10.74 -12.61 8.24
C ARG A 59 9.35 -12.89 7.73
N PHE A 60 9.21 -13.00 6.41
CA PHE A 60 7.91 -13.17 5.77
C PHE A 60 8.00 -14.03 4.51
N LYS A 61 6.84 -14.55 4.08
CA LYS A 61 6.59 -14.99 2.72
C LYS A 61 6.00 -13.84 1.94
N TRP A 62 6.36 -13.72 0.68
CA TRP A 62 5.77 -12.73 -0.21
C TRP A 62 5.16 -13.40 -1.43
N LEU A 63 4.12 -12.77 -1.99
CA LEU A 63 3.46 -13.16 -3.23
C LEU A 63 3.13 -11.87 -4.00
N LEU A 64 3.74 -11.72 -5.16
CA LEU A 64 3.39 -10.68 -6.14
C LEU A 64 2.48 -11.32 -7.18
N VAL A 65 1.39 -10.62 -7.53
CA VAL A 65 0.51 -10.94 -8.64
C VAL A 65 0.39 -9.69 -9.49
N ASP A 66 0.72 -9.77 -10.78
CA ASP A 66 0.58 -8.70 -11.75
C ASP A 66 0.07 -9.26 -13.09
N GLU A 67 -0.01 -8.42 -14.12
CA GLU A 67 -0.45 -8.83 -15.46
C GLU A 67 0.44 -9.89 -16.13
N ARG A 68 1.69 -10.05 -15.67
CA ARG A 68 2.65 -11.03 -16.17
C ARG A 68 2.52 -12.39 -15.50
N GLY A 69 1.73 -12.46 -14.40
CA GLY A 69 1.52 -13.69 -13.66
C GLY A 69 1.75 -13.53 -12.16
N SER A 70 2.28 -14.56 -11.52
CA SER A 70 2.56 -14.56 -10.09
C SER A 70 3.99 -15.00 -9.80
N ALA A 71 4.62 -14.33 -8.84
CA ALA A 71 5.92 -14.68 -8.29
C ALA A 71 5.84 -14.60 -6.76
N GLY A 72 6.59 -15.47 -6.08
CA GLY A 72 6.59 -15.49 -4.63
C GLY A 72 7.89 -16.05 -4.08
N GLY A 73 8.06 -15.93 -2.77
CA GLY A 73 9.26 -16.41 -2.12
C GLY A 73 9.32 -16.05 -0.65
N ARG A 74 10.54 -15.84 -0.15
CA ARG A 74 10.80 -15.42 1.22
C ARG A 74 11.53 -14.09 1.24
N GLY A 75 11.31 -13.34 2.31
CA GLY A 75 11.98 -12.07 2.51
C GLY A 75 12.24 -11.77 3.97
N SER A 76 12.99 -10.71 4.17
CA SER A 76 13.20 -10.11 5.48
C SER A 76 13.15 -8.59 5.39
N ALA A 77 12.67 -7.97 6.46
CA ALA A 77 12.75 -6.53 6.65
C ALA A 77 13.47 -6.25 7.97
N ARG A 78 14.42 -5.35 7.93
CA ARG A 78 15.12 -4.82 9.09
C ARG A 78 14.65 -3.38 9.28
N ILE A 79 14.05 -3.11 10.42
CA ILE A 79 13.53 -1.79 10.76
C ILE A 79 14.32 -1.27 11.95
N ALA A 80 14.93 -0.11 11.80
CA ALA A 80 15.55 0.63 12.89
C ALA A 80 14.84 1.98 13.05
N PRO A 81 14.24 2.25 14.23
CA PRO A 81 13.64 3.55 14.50
C PRO A 81 14.64 4.70 14.34
N PRO A 82 14.16 5.91 13.94
CA PRO A 82 12.76 6.21 13.72
C PRO A 82 12.25 5.83 12.31
N ASP A 83 13.11 5.66 11.30
CA ASP A 83 12.73 5.72 9.90
C ASP A 83 13.65 4.93 8.95
N SER A 84 14.44 3.98 9.44
CA SER A 84 15.34 3.19 8.59
C SER A 84 14.75 1.80 8.32
N LEU A 85 14.64 1.44 7.06
CA LEU A 85 14.14 0.15 6.60
C LEU A 85 15.10 -0.44 5.56
N ARG A 86 15.54 -1.68 5.79
CA ARG A 86 16.11 -2.54 4.74
C ARG A 86 15.15 -3.66 4.43
N PHE A 87 14.81 -3.80 3.15
CA PHE A 87 13.90 -4.81 2.63
C PHE A 87 14.64 -5.72 1.66
N ASP A 88 14.65 -7.02 1.95
CA ASP A 88 15.30 -8.01 1.09
C ASP A 88 14.28 -9.10 0.74
N VAL A 89 14.14 -9.44 -0.53
CA VAL A 89 13.28 -10.52 -1.04
C VAL A 89 14.04 -11.41 -2.00
N ALA A 90 13.72 -12.69 -1.98
CA ALA A 90 14.23 -13.66 -2.93
C ALA A 90 13.12 -14.61 -3.36
N GLY A 91 13.13 -14.97 -4.63
CA GLY A 91 12.26 -15.99 -5.21
C GLY A 91 12.67 -17.40 -4.82
N PRO A 92 11.99 -18.42 -5.37
CA PRO A 92 12.34 -19.82 -5.13
C PRO A 92 13.79 -20.10 -5.52
N PHE A 93 14.52 -20.82 -4.67
CA PHE A 93 15.94 -21.18 -4.88
C PHE A 93 16.87 -19.97 -5.08
N GLY A 94 16.50 -18.79 -4.55
CA GLY A 94 17.31 -17.58 -4.69
C GLY A 94 17.17 -16.84 -6.03
N SER A 95 16.30 -17.31 -6.91
CA SER A 95 16.03 -16.61 -8.17
C SER A 95 15.26 -15.32 -7.92
N GLY A 96 15.53 -14.27 -8.70
CA GLY A 96 14.79 -13.01 -8.65
C GLY A 96 14.91 -12.29 -7.30
N ALA A 97 16.12 -12.07 -6.83
CA ALA A 97 16.37 -11.29 -5.61
C ALA A 97 16.18 -9.80 -5.86
N ALA A 98 15.61 -9.10 -4.87
CA ALA A 98 15.59 -7.64 -4.85
C ALA A 98 15.82 -7.14 -3.42
N SER A 99 16.49 -6.01 -3.31
CA SER A 99 16.81 -5.38 -2.03
C SER A 99 16.65 -3.87 -2.11
N ALA A 100 16.27 -3.25 -1.01
CA ALA A 100 16.19 -1.80 -0.90
C ALA A 100 16.57 -1.35 0.52
N VAL A 101 17.15 -0.17 0.62
CA VAL A 101 17.24 0.57 1.88
C VAL A 101 16.53 1.90 1.69
N VAL A 102 15.62 2.17 2.61
CA VAL A 102 14.80 3.38 2.65
C VAL A 102 15.04 4.08 3.97
N ILE A 103 15.24 5.39 3.92
CA ILE A 103 15.34 6.26 5.09
C ILE A 103 14.30 7.36 4.94
N GLY A 104 13.35 7.41 5.87
CA GLY A 104 12.24 8.34 5.78
C GLY A 104 11.40 8.11 4.51
N ASP A 105 11.33 9.12 3.67
CA ASP A 105 10.51 9.17 2.46
C ASP A 105 11.28 8.90 1.16
N ARG A 106 12.55 8.47 1.25
CA ARG A 106 13.40 8.26 0.08
C ARG A 106 14.26 7.00 0.16
N PRO A 107 14.59 6.39 -0.98
CA PRO A 107 15.53 5.30 -1.02
C PRO A 107 16.94 5.83 -0.82
N LEU A 108 17.74 5.12 -0.02
CA LEU A 108 19.19 5.27 -0.03
C LEU A 108 19.80 4.54 -1.24
N TRP A 109 19.29 3.31 -1.50
CA TRP A 109 19.59 2.54 -2.70
C TRP A 109 18.52 1.46 -2.91
N THR A 110 18.42 0.96 -4.14
CA THR A 110 17.53 -0.15 -4.54
C THR A 110 18.24 -1.03 -5.57
N GLU A 111 18.05 -2.35 -5.49
CA GLU A 111 18.66 -3.34 -6.38
C GLU A 111 17.68 -4.46 -6.70
N PRO A 112 17.26 -4.73 -7.96
CA PRO A 112 17.36 -3.79 -9.09
C PRO A 112 16.44 -2.56 -8.89
N PRO A 113 16.84 -1.38 -9.39
CA PRO A 113 16.08 -0.14 -9.13
C PRO A 113 14.63 -0.18 -9.64
N ASP A 114 14.42 -0.71 -10.83
CA ASP A 114 13.12 -0.77 -11.51
C ASP A 114 12.12 -1.72 -10.82
N VAL A 115 12.60 -2.77 -10.16
CA VAL A 115 11.75 -3.74 -9.46
C VAL A 115 11.09 -3.08 -8.26
N ILE A 116 11.85 -2.39 -7.43
CA ILE A 116 11.32 -1.73 -6.22
C ILE A 116 10.40 -0.57 -6.60
N ALA A 117 10.78 0.28 -7.56
CA ALA A 117 9.95 1.39 -8.00
C ALA A 117 8.58 0.93 -8.55
N ARG A 118 8.54 -0.23 -9.21
CA ARG A 118 7.29 -0.81 -9.70
C ARG A 118 6.44 -1.45 -8.62
N LEU A 119 7.08 -2.11 -7.63
CA LEU A 119 6.39 -2.78 -6.54
C LEU A 119 5.84 -1.78 -5.52
N VAL A 120 6.57 -0.70 -5.29
CA VAL A 120 6.24 0.29 -4.26
C VAL A 120 6.30 1.68 -4.88
N PRO A 121 5.21 2.13 -5.50
CA PRO A 121 5.17 3.43 -6.17
C PRO A 121 5.32 4.61 -5.22
N ASN A 122 5.14 4.39 -3.93
CA ASN A 122 5.17 5.44 -2.91
C ASN A 122 5.67 4.88 -1.57
N TYR A 123 6.65 5.52 -0.92
CA TYR A 123 7.25 5.04 0.33
C TYR A 123 6.32 5.04 1.55
N PRO A 124 5.38 5.97 1.74
CA PRO A 124 4.31 5.84 2.72
C PRO A 124 3.57 4.51 2.68
N LEU A 125 3.30 3.96 1.48
CA LEU A 125 2.68 2.64 1.33
C LEU A 125 3.62 1.51 1.76
N MET A 126 4.93 1.63 1.46
CA MET A 126 5.92 0.66 1.92
C MET A 126 5.98 0.59 3.44
N TRP A 127 6.06 1.74 4.11
CA TRP A 127 6.04 1.80 5.56
C TRP A 127 4.76 1.23 6.15
N ALA A 128 3.62 1.54 5.51
CA ALA A 128 2.32 1.03 5.96
C ALA A 128 2.22 -0.50 5.89
N MET A 129 2.93 -1.17 4.98
CA MET A 129 3.01 -2.64 4.96
C MET A 129 3.67 -3.23 6.22
N PHE A 130 4.41 -2.41 6.96
CA PHE A 130 4.98 -2.75 8.27
C PHE A 130 4.21 -2.12 9.43
N GLY A 131 2.99 -1.61 9.18
CA GLY A 131 2.14 -1.00 10.19
C GLY A 131 2.61 0.37 10.67
N MET A 132 3.52 1.03 9.93
CA MET A 132 4.12 2.30 10.28
C MET A 132 3.55 3.44 9.43
N ALA A 133 3.28 4.57 10.06
CA ALA A 133 2.90 5.81 9.39
C ALA A 133 4.09 6.77 9.28
N MET A 134 4.06 7.60 8.24
CA MET A 134 5.01 8.68 8.07
C MET A 134 4.46 9.99 8.63
N LEU A 135 5.33 10.77 9.26
CA LEU A 135 4.97 12.09 9.76
C LEU A 135 4.99 13.10 8.60
N PRO A 136 3.95 13.92 8.42
CA PRO A 136 3.98 14.97 7.40
C PRO A 136 5.05 16.01 7.70
N ALA A 137 5.54 16.71 6.67
CA ALA A 137 6.47 17.84 6.82
C ALA A 137 5.85 18.95 7.70
N ASP A 138 6.69 19.83 8.23
CA ASP A 138 6.24 20.97 9.02
C ASP A 138 5.41 21.94 8.18
N GLY A 139 4.40 22.55 8.80
CA GLY A 139 3.52 23.53 8.14
C GLY A 139 2.44 22.93 7.24
N VAL A 140 2.40 21.61 7.06
CA VAL A 140 1.35 20.95 6.28
C VAL A 140 0.04 20.91 7.06
N VAL A 141 -1.05 21.26 6.41
CA VAL A 141 -2.40 21.15 6.99
C VAL A 141 -2.78 19.67 7.07
N ILE A 142 -3.18 19.25 8.26
CA ILE A 142 -3.58 17.88 8.53
C ILE A 142 -5.06 17.87 8.90
N ARG A 143 -5.82 16.95 8.31
CA ARG A 143 -7.19 16.65 8.71
C ARG A 143 -7.23 15.27 9.34
N GLY A 144 -8.10 15.07 10.31
CA GLY A 144 -8.22 13.78 10.97
C GLY A 144 -9.41 13.70 11.90
N LEU A 145 -9.60 12.50 12.42
CA LEU A 145 -10.62 12.21 13.42
C LEU A 145 -10.19 11.03 14.29
N THR A 146 -10.79 10.98 15.46
CA THR A 146 -10.87 9.76 16.28
C THR A 146 -12.33 9.56 16.62
N GLN A 147 -12.87 8.43 16.21
CA GLN A 147 -14.24 8.05 16.50
C GLN A 147 -14.28 6.56 16.84
N ASP A 148 -14.88 6.20 17.96
CA ASP A 148 -14.95 4.83 18.47
C ASP A 148 -13.56 4.17 18.52
N SER A 149 -13.35 3.12 17.71
CA SER A 149 -12.08 2.43 17.61
C SER A 149 -11.21 2.89 16.44
N ILE A 150 -11.65 3.90 15.67
CA ILE A 150 -10.96 4.37 14.46
C ILE A 150 -10.17 5.63 14.78
N THR A 151 -8.91 5.66 14.38
CA THR A 151 -8.07 6.86 14.29
C THR A 151 -7.62 7.00 12.85
N ALA A 152 -7.94 8.14 12.22
CA ALA A 152 -7.62 8.37 10.83
C ALA A 152 -7.17 9.82 10.59
N TRP A 153 -6.25 10.01 9.64
CA TRP A 153 -5.77 11.34 9.24
C TRP A 153 -5.29 11.35 7.79
N GLU A 154 -5.25 12.55 7.23
CA GLU A 154 -4.74 12.82 5.89
C GLU A 154 -3.93 14.09 5.85
N TYR A 155 -3.04 14.18 4.87
CA TYR A 155 -2.30 15.38 4.51
C TYR A 155 -1.88 15.35 3.05
N ALA A 156 -1.60 16.55 2.50
CA ALA A 156 -1.06 16.68 1.15
C ALA A 156 0.47 16.74 1.18
N ALA A 157 1.15 16.04 0.27
CA ALA A 157 2.59 16.07 0.10
C ALA A 157 2.94 15.87 -1.38
N ALA A 158 3.70 16.81 -1.96
CA ALA A 158 4.21 16.74 -3.33
C ALA A 158 3.13 16.47 -4.40
N GLY A 159 1.91 17.00 -4.21
CA GLY A 159 0.78 16.80 -5.13
C GLY A 159 -0.06 15.55 -4.85
N ASP A 160 0.39 14.71 -3.94
CA ASP A 160 -0.35 13.53 -3.49
C ASP A 160 -1.14 13.84 -2.21
N THR A 161 -2.25 13.15 -2.01
CA THR A 161 -2.94 13.05 -0.72
C THR A 161 -2.61 11.71 -0.08
N ILE A 162 -2.05 11.75 1.11
CA ILE A 162 -1.67 10.57 1.89
C ILE A 162 -2.66 10.44 3.04
N GLN A 163 -3.29 9.28 3.14
CA GLN A 163 -4.30 8.97 4.13
C GLN A 163 -3.88 7.75 4.94
N TYR A 164 -4.13 7.80 6.24
CA TYR A 164 -3.94 6.68 7.15
C TYR A 164 -5.21 6.43 7.96
N ALA A 165 -5.49 5.17 8.24
CA ALA A 165 -6.52 4.77 9.18
C ALA A 165 -6.04 3.58 10.02
N ARG A 166 -6.30 3.63 11.32
CA ARG A 166 -6.07 2.54 12.24
C ARG A 166 -7.36 2.22 12.97
N THR A 167 -7.84 0.98 12.83
CA THR A 167 -9.01 0.47 13.53
C THR A 167 -8.54 -0.45 14.64
N GLY A 168 -8.92 -0.12 15.87
CA GLY A 168 -8.69 -0.98 17.03
C GLY A 168 -9.52 -2.26 16.94
N GLY A 169 -9.11 -3.27 17.70
CA GLY A 169 -9.81 -4.57 17.74
C GLY A 169 -8.86 -5.75 17.84
N ASN A 170 -9.38 -6.94 17.60
CA ASN A 170 -8.59 -8.15 17.52
C ASN A 170 -9.03 -8.95 16.29
N PRO A 171 -8.29 -8.84 15.18
CA PRO A 171 -7.03 -8.09 14.99
C PRO A 171 -7.21 -6.58 14.83
N VAL A 172 -6.11 -5.84 15.00
CA VAL A 172 -6.00 -4.43 14.63
C VAL A 172 -5.79 -4.33 13.12
N GLN A 173 -6.47 -3.37 12.47
CA GLN A 173 -6.26 -3.06 11.06
C GLN A 173 -5.55 -1.72 10.92
N PHE A 174 -4.56 -1.65 10.05
CA PHE A 174 -3.87 -0.43 9.68
C PHE A 174 -3.87 -0.29 8.17
N SER A 175 -4.30 0.85 7.67
CA SER A 175 -4.40 1.10 6.23
C SER A 175 -3.75 2.43 5.87
N ALA A 176 -3.15 2.49 4.70
CA ALA A 176 -2.69 3.71 4.08
C ALA A 176 -3.14 3.77 2.63
N GLU A 177 -3.51 4.96 2.17
CA GLU A 177 -3.76 5.26 0.76
C GLU A 177 -2.92 6.44 0.30
N VAL A 178 -2.53 6.39 -0.96
CA VAL A 178 -1.97 7.52 -1.67
C VAL A 178 -2.84 7.78 -2.89
N ARG A 179 -3.25 9.06 -3.04
CA ARG A 179 -4.04 9.54 -4.17
C ARG A 179 -3.34 10.69 -4.83
N HIS A 180 -3.30 10.69 -6.17
CA HIS A 180 -2.84 11.81 -6.99
C HIS A 180 -4.03 12.38 -7.74
N ALA A 181 -4.29 13.68 -7.61
CA ALA A 181 -5.45 14.34 -8.22
C ALA A 181 -6.79 13.60 -7.96
N GLY A 182 -6.94 12.96 -6.79
CA GLY A 182 -8.12 12.18 -6.41
C GLY A 182 -8.12 10.72 -6.89
N GLU A 183 -7.26 10.34 -7.82
CA GLU A 183 -7.10 8.95 -8.27
C GLU A 183 -6.28 8.14 -7.29
N LEU A 184 -6.68 6.89 -7.04
CA LEU A 184 -5.95 5.98 -6.16
C LEU A 184 -4.67 5.47 -6.84
N ILE A 185 -3.52 5.88 -6.33
CA ILE A 185 -2.20 5.38 -6.75
C ILE A 185 -1.92 4.02 -6.13
N GLY A 186 -2.23 3.86 -4.86
CA GLY A 186 -2.07 2.61 -4.15
C GLY A 186 -2.69 2.61 -2.78
N ARG A 187 -2.92 1.40 -2.26
CA ARG A 187 -3.44 1.14 -0.92
C ARG A 187 -2.63 0.02 -0.26
N ALA A 188 -2.16 0.27 0.94
CA ALA A 188 -1.57 -0.74 1.81
C ALA A 188 -2.53 -1.05 2.97
N GLU A 189 -2.72 -2.33 3.26
CA GLU A 189 -3.55 -2.83 4.34
C GLU A 189 -2.74 -3.82 5.17
N THR A 190 -2.61 -3.57 6.47
CA THR A 190 -1.81 -4.39 7.38
C THR A 190 -2.64 -4.84 8.56
N THR A 191 -2.59 -6.12 8.82
CA THR A 191 -3.25 -6.76 9.95
C THR A 191 -2.23 -7.03 11.04
N LEU A 192 -2.51 -6.54 12.25
CA LEU A 192 -1.64 -6.71 13.41
C LEU A 192 -2.39 -7.41 14.54
N LYS A 193 -1.64 -8.08 15.41
CA LYS A 193 -2.15 -8.51 16.69
C LYS A 193 -2.35 -7.29 17.61
N PRO A 194 -3.11 -7.42 18.71
CA PRO A 194 -3.27 -6.34 19.69
C PRO A 194 -1.95 -5.85 20.30
N ASP A 195 -0.92 -6.71 20.36
CA ASP A 195 0.43 -6.39 20.83
C ASP A 195 1.30 -5.66 19.79
N GLY A 196 0.74 -5.36 18.60
CA GLY A 196 1.44 -4.72 17.49
C GLY A 196 2.22 -5.67 16.57
N SER A 197 2.25 -6.97 16.87
CA SER A 197 2.92 -7.94 16.00
C SER A 197 2.23 -8.06 14.64
N LEU A 198 3.02 -8.03 13.56
CA LEU A 198 2.52 -8.14 12.19
C LEU A 198 2.01 -9.56 11.90
N ILE A 199 0.85 -9.67 11.24
CA ILE A 199 0.27 -10.93 10.78
C ILE A 199 0.42 -11.02 9.25
N LYS A 200 -0.11 -10.04 8.54
CA LYS A 200 -0.07 -9.97 7.07
C LYS A 200 -0.18 -8.53 6.62
N ALA A 201 0.31 -8.27 5.42
CA ALA A 201 0.10 -6.99 4.74
C ALA A 201 -0.21 -7.24 3.27
N ARG A 202 -0.95 -6.30 2.67
CA ARG A 202 -1.28 -6.27 1.26
C ARG A 202 -1.06 -4.87 0.72
N LEU A 203 -0.36 -4.78 -0.39
CA LEU A 203 -0.27 -3.57 -1.21
C LEU A 203 -1.00 -3.83 -2.53
N THR A 204 -1.90 -2.92 -2.91
CA THR A 204 -2.60 -2.92 -4.18
C THR A 204 -2.26 -1.65 -4.94
N VAL A 205 -1.90 -1.79 -6.23
CA VAL A 205 -1.57 -0.68 -7.12
C VAL A 205 -2.51 -0.76 -8.32
N PRO A 206 -3.62 0.02 -8.35
CA PRO A 206 -4.63 -0.09 -9.40
C PRO A 206 -4.14 0.32 -10.79
N SER A 207 -3.24 1.31 -10.87
CA SER A 207 -2.70 1.83 -12.14
C SER A 207 -1.78 0.86 -12.87
N ALA A 208 -1.18 -0.07 -12.14
CA ALA A 208 -0.33 -1.14 -12.69
C ALA A 208 -0.83 -2.47 -12.14
N PRO A 209 -2.02 -2.98 -12.53
CA PRO A 209 -2.79 -3.99 -11.79
C PRO A 209 -1.93 -5.01 -11.06
N ALA A 210 -1.35 -4.60 -9.94
CA ALA A 210 -0.40 -5.38 -9.17
C ALA A 210 -0.83 -5.45 -7.70
N ARG A 211 -0.58 -6.60 -7.11
CA ARG A 211 -0.82 -6.86 -5.69
C ARG A 211 0.39 -7.58 -5.09
N LEU A 212 0.91 -7.03 -4.01
CA LEU A 212 1.95 -7.65 -3.19
C LEU A 212 1.37 -8.04 -1.84
N ASP A 213 1.37 -9.33 -1.54
CA ASP A 213 0.97 -9.87 -0.24
C ASP A 213 2.22 -10.26 0.56
N LEU A 214 2.27 -9.87 1.83
CA LEU A 214 3.24 -10.34 2.81
C LEU A 214 2.52 -11.15 3.89
N THR A 215 3.06 -12.33 4.22
CA THR A 215 2.63 -13.13 5.37
C THR A 215 3.80 -13.23 6.34
N PHE A 216 3.69 -12.58 7.49
CA PHE A 216 4.77 -12.53 8.46
C PHE A 216 4.89 -13.87 9.19
N LEU A 217 6.13 -14.37 9.30
CA LEU A 217 6.47 -15.65 9.93
C LEU A 217 7.03 -15.45 11.33
N SER A 218 7.85 -14.40 11.49
CA SER A 218 8.44 -14.05 12.77
C SER A 218 8.84 -12.59 12.83
N THR A 219 8.81 -12.04 14.05
CA THR A 219 9.37 -10.74 14.40
C THR A 219 10.30 -10.96 15.59
N ALA A 220 11.52 -10.47 15.51
CA ALA A 220 12.50 -10.53 16.57
C ALA A 220 13.14 -9.15 16.81
N ARG A 221 13.42 -8.82 18.06
CA ARG A 221 14.30 -7.69 18.39
C ARG A 221 15.69 -7.99 17.84
N ALA A 222 16.35 -6.99 17.30
CA ALA A 222 17.66 -7.12 16.69
C ALA A 222 18.48 -5.84 16.86
N THR A 223 19.79 -5.99 16.89
CA THR A 223 20.73 -4.88 16.77
C THR A 223 21.41 -5.02 15.42
N PHE A 224 21.49 -3.93 14.67
CA PHE A 224 22.07 -3.94 13.33
C PHE A 224 23.41 -3.19 13.34
N ALA A 225 24.42 -3.80 12.73
CA ALA A 225 25.66 -3.11 12.46
C ALA A 225 25.42 -2.00 11.39
N PRO A 226 26.16 -0.88 11.46
CA PRO A 226 25.97 0.23 10.53
C PRO A 226 26.10 -0.13 9.05
N ASP A 227 26.93 -1.12 8.73
CA ASP A 227 27.18 -1.59 7.37
C ASP A 227 25.97 -2.32 6.74
N ILE A 228 24.98 -2.72 7.53
CA ILE A 228 23.76 -3.34 7.02
C ILE A 228 22.98 -2.41 6.08
N TRP A 229 23.12 -1.11 6.24
CA TRP A 229 22.45 -0.08 5.46
C TRP A 229 23.19 0.29 4.17
N LEU A 230 24.42 -0.17 4.03
CA LEU A 230 25.24 0.12 2.86
C LEU A 230 24.90 -0.82 1.70
N HIS A 231 24.97 -0.31 0.48
CA HIS A 231 24.92 -1.12 -0.72
C HIS A 231 26.21 -1.97 -0.78
N ARG A 232 26.07 -3.29 -0.71
CA ARG A 232 27.21 -4.19 -0.95
C ARG A 232 27.27 -4.46 -2.43
N ILE A 233 28.23 -3.85 -3.10
CA ILE A 233 28.60 -4.27 -4.46
C ILE A 233 29.21 -5.67 -4.33
N PRO A 234 28.68 -6.68 -5.06
CA PRO A 234 29.19 -8.05 -5.02
C PRO A 234 30.64 -8.15 -5.52
#